data_46dd1ed7087cc02e401849e9c7049afd
#
_entry.id   46dd1ed7087cc02e401849e9c7049afd
#
_cell.length_a   1.000
_cell.length_b   1.000
_cell.length_c   1.000
_cell.angle_alpha   90.00
_cell.angle_beta   90.00
_cell.angle_gamma   90.00
#
_symmetry.space_group_name_H-M   'P 1'
#
loop_
_entity.id
_entity.type
_entity.pdbx_description
1 polymer ?
#
loop_
_entity_poly.entity_id
_entity_poly.type
_entity_poly.pdbx_seq_one_letter_code
_entity_poly.pdbx_strand_id
1 'polypeptide(L)'
;MELKQLFTFAAACSLALSVSAQDRVHYTGTELSNPTYHDGQLSPVVGVHNIQVMRANREHPAPDNGNGWTYNHQSMLAYWNGQFYMHYLSDPSDEHIPPSQTFLMTSKDGYHWTNPVTLFPIYRVPDGYTKPGRTDKAKDLDAIMHQRVGFYVSKSGRLIAMGNYGVALDKKDDPNDGNGIGRVVREIKKDGSFGPIYFIYYNHAFNEKNTSYPYFKRSKDKEFVKACQEILDNPRYRMQWVEEADRNDPLIPLHKEYKAYCDYTLPDGRLVSLWKHALTSISEDGGNTWAQPVERAKGFVNSNAKIWGQRLSDGTYATVYNPSEFRWPLAISLSKDGLEYTTLNLVHGEITPMRYGGNYKSFGPQYVRGIQEGNGTPPDGDLWVTYSMNKEDMWVSHIPVPVRAHASEHADDD
;
A
#
# COMPACT_ATOMS: atom_id res chain seq x y z
N MET A 1 9.53 -23.26 -57.85
CA MET A 1 9.88 -22.15 -56.95
C MET A 1 8.66 -21.90 -56.10
N GLU A 2 8.72 -21.84 -54.81
CA GLU A 2 7.59 -21.66 -53.87
C GLU A 2 7.06 -22.90 -53.15
N LEU A 3 7.93 -23.58 -52.43
CA LEU A 3 7.48 -24.46 -51.34
C LEU A 3 8.46 -24.50 -50.14
N LYS A 4 9.43 -23.58 -50.09
CA LYS A 4 10.43 -23.51 -49.00
C LYS A 4 10.27 -22.31 -48.05
N GLN A 5 9.31 -21.40 -48.31
CA GLN A 5 9.10 -20.23 -47.44
C GLN A 5 7.96 -20.37 -46.43
N LEU A 6 7.16 -21.45 -46.47
CA LEU A 6 6.04 -21.63 -45.58
C LEU A 6 6.40 -22.36 -44.25
N PHE A 7 7.60 -22.93 -44.14
CA PHE A 7 8.03 -23.65 -42.93
C PHE A 7 8.86 -22.85 -41.95
N THR A 8 9.26 -21.62 -42.28
CA THR A 8 10.12 -20.80 -41.42
C THR A 8 9.31 -19.85 -40.52
N PHE A 9 8.02 -19.67 -40.76
CA PHE A 9 7.14 -18.79 -39.94
C PHE A 9 6.41 -19.52 -38.83
N ALA A 10 6.30 -20.85 -38.88
CA ALA A 10 5.64 -21.65 -37.85
C ALA A 10 6.56 -22.00 -36.66
N ALA A 11 7.89 -21.86 -36.81
CA ALA A 11 8.84 -22.18 -35.76
C ALA A 11 9.16 -20.99 -34.82
N ALA A 12 8.77 -19.75 -35.18
CA ALA A 12 9.03 -18.54 -34.39
C ALA A 12 7.89 -18.17 -33.44
N CYS A 13 6.70 -18.77 -33.57
CA CYS A 13 5.56 -18.51 -32.69
C CYS A 13 5.39 -19.52 -31.54
N SER A 14 6.22 -20.57 -31.48
CA SER A 14 6.06 -21.62 -30.44
C SER A 14 7.07 -21.52 -29.28
N LEU A 15 7.87 -20.45 -29.20
CA LEU A 15 8.83 -20.22 -28.11
C LEU A 15 8.39 -19.19 -27.08
N ALA A 16 7.15 -18.71 -27.13
CA ALA A 16 6.66 -17.67 -26.22
C ALA A 16 5.60 -18.13 -25.22
N LEU A 17 5.37 -19.43 -25.03
CA LEU A 17 4.34 -19.92 -24.10
C LEU A 17 4.79 -21.17 -23.35
N SER A 18 5.78 -21.01 -22.49
CA SER A 18 5.94 -21.91 -21.36
C SER A 18 6.45 -21.14 -20.14
N VAL A 19 5.66 -20.19 -19.64
CA VAL A 19 5.71 -19.91 -18.21
C VAL A 19 5.19 -21.20 -17.56
N SER A 20 6.09 -21.97 -17.00
CA SER A 20 5.74 -23.24 -16.36
C SER A 20 4.75 -22.95 -15.22
N ALA A 21 3.84 -23.86 -14.95
CA ALA A 21 2.93 -23.76 -13.80
C ALA A 21 3.68 -23.66 -12.45
N GLN A 22 5.00 -23.83 -12.45
CA GLN A 22 5.91 -23.73 -11.33
C GLN A 22 6.32 -22.28 -10.99
N ASP A 23 6.17 -21.32 -11.91
CA ASP A 23 6.62 -19.92 -11.71
C ASP A 23 5.52 -19.00 -11.22
N ARG A 24 4.66 -19.45 -10.32
CA ARG A 24 3.56 -18.64 -9.74
C ARG A 24 3.55 -18.74 -8.23
N VAL A 25 3.16 -17.66 -7.59
CA VAL A 25 2.95 -17.66 -6.15
C VAL A 25 1.84 -18.66 -5.80
N HIS A 26 2.11 -19.53 -4.82
CA HIS A 26 1.16 -20.50 -4.33
C HIS A 26 1.47 -20.86 -2.87
N TYR A 27 0.47 -21.39 -2.18
CA TYR A 27 0.58 -21.87 -0.81
C TYR A 27 0.39 -23.38 -0.77
N THR A 28 1.32 -24.10 -0.14
CA THR A 28 1.32 -25.55 0.01
C THR A 28 1.33 -26.00 1.47
N GLY A 29 1.32 -25.05 2.42
CA GLY A 29 1.24 -25.37 3.85
C GLY A 29 -0.08 -26.04 4.22
N THR A 30 -0.10 -26.68 5.39
CA THR A 30 -1.26 -27.38 5.93
C THR A 30 -2.08 -26.51 6.87
N GLU A 31 -1.48 -25.45 7.43
CA GLU A 31 -2.15 -24.54 8.36
C GLU A 31 -3.20 -23.70 7.63
N LEU A 32 -4.39 -23.65 8.20
CA LEU A 32 -5.49 -22.81 7.75
C LEU A 32 -6.00 -21.97 8.91
N SER A 33 -6.32 -20.72 8.62
CA SER A 33 -6.95 -19.84 9.61
C SER A 33 -8.41 -20.26 9.84
N ASN A 34 -8.80 -20.39 11.10
CA ASN A 34 -10.19 -20.58 11.49
C ASN A 34 -10.87 -19.21 11.68
N PRO A 35 -11.76 -18.78 10.77
CA PRO A 35 -12.33 -17.43 10.81
C PRO A 35 -13.29 -17.20 11.99
N THR A 36 -13.68 -18.25 12.72
CA THR A 36 -14.51 -18.13 13.92
C THR A 36 -13.76 -17.49 15.09
N TYR A 37 -12.44 -17.56 15.07
CA TYR A 37 -11.56 -16.97 16.11
C TYR A 37 -10.76 -15.81 15.53
N HIS A 38 -10.61 -14.75 16.31
CA HIS A 38 -9.87 -13.55 15.88
C HIS A 38 -8.38 -13.82 15.64
N ASP A 39 -7.79 -14.76 16.36
CA ASP A 39 -6.42 -15.23 16.18
C ASP A 39 -6.28 -16.32 15.08
N GLY A 40 -7.41 -16.75 14.53
CA GLY A 40 -7.46 -17.80 13.52
C GLY A 40 -7.02 -19.17 14.02
N GLN A 41 -6.81 -19.34 15.32
CA GLN A 41 -6.16 -20.52 15.94
C GLN A 41 -4.77 -20.81 15.36
N LEU A 42 -4.06 -19.77 14.93
CA LEU A 42 -2.72 -19.88 14.38
C LEU A 42 -1.66 -19.79 15.46
N SER A 43 -0.60 -20.58 15.32
CA SER A 43 0.57 -20.48 16.20
C SER A 43 1.25 -19.12 16.08
N PRO A 44 1.48 -18.39 17.19
CA PRO A 44 2.03 -17.05 17.14
C PRO A 44 3.52 -17.04 16.75
N VAL A 45 3.92 -15.98 16.06
CA VAL A 45 5.34 -15.71 15.81
C VAL A 45 6.04 -15.38 17.12
N VAL A 46 7.19 -16.03 17.35
CA VAL A 46 8.01 -15.79 18.56
C VAL A 46 8.62 -14.41 18.51
N GLY A 47 8.42 -13.63 19.59
CA GLY A 47 9.03 -12.31 19.75
C GLY A 47 8.39 -11.21 18.90
N VAL A 48 7.21 -11.44 18.31
CA VAL A 48 6.46 -10.37 17.66
C VAL A 48 5.98 -9.33 18.68
N HIS A 49 6.17 -8.05 18.36
CA HIS A 49 5.64 -6.95 19.15
C HIS A 49 4.63 -6.16 18.33
N ASN A 50 3.40 -6.04 18.83
CA ASN A 50 2.34 -5.24 18.25
C ASN A 50 2.18 -3.93 19.03
N ILE A 51 2.43 -2.81 18.38
CA ILE A 51 2.57 -1.50 19.01
C ILE A 51 1.46 -0.59 18.50
N GLN A 52 0.59 -0.10 19.40
CA GLN A 52 -0.36 0.95 19.07
C GLN A 52 0.38 2.29 19.05
N VAL A 53 0.56 2.87 17.86
CA VAL A 53 1.36 4.08 17.69
C VAL A 53 0.52 5.35 17.64
N MET A 54 -0.74 5.23 17.25
CA MET A 54 -1.72 6.32 17.29
C MET A 54 -3.09 5.77 17.69
N ARG A 55 -3.71 6.39 18.66
CA ARG A 55 -5.08 6.08 19.10
C ARG A 55 -5.97 7.25 18.75
N ALA A 56 -6.98 7.01 17.93
CA ALA A 56 -7.98 8.02 17.64
C ALA A 56 -8.76 8.39 18.92
N ASN A 57 -8.91 9.68 19.18
CA ASN A 57 -9.64 10.17 20.32
C ASN A 57 -10.34 11.49 19.98
N ARG A 58 -11.65 11.46 19.88
CA ARG A 58 -12.46 12.62 19.49
C ARG A 58 -12.55 13.66 20.59
N GLU A 59 -12.54 13.23 21.83
CA GLU A 59 -12.66 14.09 23.02
C GLU A 59 -11.32 14.70 23.43
N HIS A 60 -10.24 13.93 23.21
CA HIS A 60 -8.86 14.33 23.55
C HIS A 60 -7.94 14.08 22.35
N PRO A 61 -8.06 14.91 21.30
CA PRO A 61 -7.23 14.75 20.10
C PRO A 61 -5.75 14.97 20.41
N ALA A 62 -4.87 14.29 19.68
CA ALA A 62 -3.44 14.55 19.77
C ALA A 62 -3.15 16.03 19.41
N PRO A 63 -2.19 16.69 20.08
CA PRO A 63 -1.98 18.14 19.97
C PRO A 63 -1.84 18.65 18.53
N ASP A 64 -1.14 17.91 17.67
CA ASP A 64 -0.81 18.36 16.32
C ASP A 64 -1.79 17.88 15.24
N ASN A 65 -2.74 17.02 15.59
CA ASN A 65 -3.79 16.61 14.69
C ASN A 65 -5.14 17.27 14.98
N GLY A 66 -5.24 18.06 16.02
CA GLY A 66 -6.30 19.03 16.38
C GLY A 66 -7.77 18.66 16.17
N ASN A 67 -8.06 17.63 15.42
CA ASN A 67 -9.39 17.36 14.87
C ASN A 67 -10.10 16.19 15.54
N GLY A 68 -9.38 15.33 16.27
CA GLY A 68 -9.95 14.13 16.85
C GLY A 68 -10.60 13.20 15.82
N TRP A 69 -10.05 13.18 14.60
CA TRP A 69 -10.60 12.40 13.51
C TRP A 69 -10.47 10.91 13.77
N THR A 70 -11.50 10.16 13.42
CA THR A 70 -11.68 8.79 13.87
C THR A 70 -11.67 7.76 12.73
N TYR A 71 -11.57 8.21 11.49
CA TYR A 71 -11.24 7.34 10.36
C TYR A 71 -9.76 7.53 10.00
N ASN A 72 -8.92 6.55 10.35
CA ASN A 72 -7.49 6.57 10.07
C ASN A 72 -7.08 5.27 9.37
N HIS A 73 -6.44 5.39 8.22
CA HIS A 73 -6.23 4.24 7.35
C HIS A 73 -5.07 4.43 6.37
N GLN A 74 -4.74 3.39 5.60
CA GLN A 74 -3.80 3.47 4.49
C GLN A 74 -2.39 3.89 4.87
N SER A 75 -1.85 3.32 5.94
CA SER A 75 -0.49 3.63 6.34
C SER A 75 0.56 3.04 5.40
N MET A 76 1.67 3.77 5.29
CA MET A 76 2.88 3.36 4.58
C MET A 76 4.08 3.59 5.49
N LEU A 77 5.11 2.74 5.38
CA LEU A 77 6.37 2.89 6.09
C LEU A 77 7.53 3.19 5.15
N ALA A 78 8.51 3.94 5.67
CA ALA A 78 9.86 4.06 5.14
C ALA A 78 10.85 4.09 6.31
N TYR A 79 12.08 3.67 6.05
CA TYR A 79 13.20 3.87 6.98
C TYR A 79 14.24 4.74 6.28
N TRP A 80 14.46 5.95 6.77
CA TRP A 80 15.34 6.89 6.12
C TRP A 80 16.02 7.80 7.15
N ASN A 81 17.26 8.18 6.89
CA ASN A 81 18.03 9.07 7.77
C ASN A 81 18.04 8.61 9.24
N GLY A 82 18.14 7.29 9.46
CA GLY A 82 18.24 6.68 10.79
C GLY A 82 16.94 6.64 11.59
N GLN A 83 15.79 6.77 10.96
CA GLN A 83 14.49 6.65 11.63
C GLN A 83 13.38 6.14 10.72
N PHE A 84 12.31 5.66 11.35
CA PHE A 84 11.06 5.29 10.68
C PHE A 84 10.20 6.52 10.38
N TYR A 85 9.50 6.44 9.27
CA TYR A 85 8.47 7.36 8.84
C TYR A 85 7.20 6.60 8.55
N MET A 86 6.08 7.02 9.12
CA MET A 86 4.76 6.47 8.84
C MET A 86 3.86 7.59 8.31
N HIS A 87 3.29 7.37 7.14
CA HIS A 87 2.36 8.27 6.47
C HIS A 87 1.00 7.59 6.38
N TYR A 88 -0.07 8.24 6.82
CA TYR A 88 -1.42 7.67 6.78
C TYR A 88 -2.49 8.72 6.46
N LEU A 89 -3.62 8.25 5.94
CA LEU A 89 -4.82 9.03 5.65
C LEU A 89 -5.67 9.22 6.90
N SER A 90 -6.31 10.38 7.04
CA SER A 90 -7.26 10.67 8.11
C SER A 90 -8.47 11.46 7.58
N ASP A 91 -9.66 11.00 7.97
CA ASP A 91 -10.96 11.63 7.71
C ASP A 91 -11.72 11.79 9.04
N PRO A 92 -12.71 12.69 9.16
CA PRO A 92 -13.44 12.94 10.40
C PRO A 92 -14.06 11.69 11.03
N SER A 93 -14.78 10.89 10.25
CA SER A 93 -15.48 9.69 10.76
C SER A 93 -15.67 8.59 9.72
N ASP A 94 -15.76 8.94 8.44
CA ASP A 94 -16.24 8.06 7.38
C ASP A 94 -15.27 8.05 6.21
N GLU A 95 -15.20 6.91 5.52
CA GLU A 95 -14.51 6.81 4.24
C GLU A 95 -15.31 7.58 3.17
N HIS A 96 -14.62 8.24 2.26
CA HIS A 96 -15.19 9.00 1.13
C HIS A 96 -15.94 10.28 1.50
N ILE A 97 -15.85 10.74 2.75
CA ILE A 97 -16.51 11.98 3.18
C ILE A 97 -15.47 13.04 3.52
N PRO A 98 -15.45 14.16 2.78
CA PRO A 98 -14.52 15.24 3.05
C PRO A 98 -14.81 15.94 4.41
N PRO A 99 -13.83 16.63 4.95
CA PRO A 99 -12.48 16.82 4.43
C PRO A 99 -11.55 15.63 4.71
N SER A 100 -10.48 15.50 3.92
CA SER A 100 -9.39 14.55 4.18
C SER A 100 -8.05 15.25 4.27
N GLN A 101 -7.16 14.68 5.07
CA GLN A 101 -5.75 15.06 5.10
C GLN A 101 -4.88 13.85 5.41
N THR A 102 -3.58 14.00 5.27
CA THR A 102 -2.65 12.94 5.66
C THR A 102 -1.70 13.41 6.74
N PHE A 103 -1.28 12.48 7.57
CA PHE A 103 -0.37 12.73 8.68
C PHE A 103 0.92 11.97 8.52
N LEU A 104 1.98 12.53 9.10
CA LEU A 104 3.27 11.90 9.26
C LEU A 104 3.57 11.72 10.75
N MET A 105 4.07 10.55 11.10
CA MET A 105 4.68 10.25 12.39
C MET A 105 6.07 9.67 12.16
N THR A 106 6.99 9.89 13.10
CA THR A 106 8.35 9.37 13.02
C THR A 106 8.75 8.66 14.30
N SER A 107 9.71 7.72 14.19
CA SER A 107 10.27 7.00 15.32
C SER A 107 11.71 6.63 15.05
N LYS A 108 12.56 6.72 16.07
CA LYS A 108 13.95 6.26 15.98
C LYS A 108 14.10 4.75 16.17
N ASP A 109 13.21 4.16 16.93
CA ASP A 109 13.30 2.76 17.37
C ASP A 109 12.09 1.88 16.94
N GLY A 110 11.07 2.49 16.29
CA GLY A 110 9.84 1.80 15.92
C GLY A 110 8.85 1.60 17.06
N TYR A 111 9.23 1.89 18.30
CA TYR A 111 8.40 1.72 19.49
C TYR A 111 7.85 3.04 20.03
N HIS A 112 8.64 4.10 19.98
CA HIS A 112 8.27 5.44 20.46
C HIS A 112 8.06 6.38 19.26
N TRP A 113 6.84 6.78 19.06
CA TRP A 113 6.43 7.58 17.91
C TRP A 113 6.07 9.02 18.30
N THR A 114 6.41 9.95 17.42
CA THR A 114 6.00 11.35 17.58
C THR A 114 4.49 11.50 17.46
N ASN A 115 3.95 12.62 17.95
CA ASN A 115 2.59 13.00 17.56
C ASN A 115 2.46 13.16 16.04
N PRO A 116 1.28 12.88 15.46
CA PRO A 116 1.05 13.10 14.05
C PRO A 116 1.11 14.58 13.67
N VAL A 117 1.82 14.89 12.60
CA VAL A 117 1.87 16.23 12.00
C VAL A 117 1.27 16.18 10.60
N THR A 118 0.56 17.23 10.18
CA THR A 118 -0.06 17.29 8.86
C THR A 118 1.00 17.29 7.76
N LEU A 119 0.95 16.29 6.88
CA LEU A 119 1.86 16.18 5.74
C LEU A 119 1.23 16.76 4.46
N PHE A 120 0.02 16.33 4.11
CA PHE A 120 -0.80 16.93 3.07
C PHE A 120 -2.08 17.48 3.69
N PRO A 121 -2.28 18.81 3.66
CA PRO A 121 -3.46 19.45 4.28
C PRO A 121 -4.72 19.25 3.44
N ILE A 122 -5.85 19.63 4.02
CA ILE A 122 -7.13 19.76 3.32
C ILE A 122 -6.93 20.64 2.08
N TYR A 123 -7.52 20.22 0.96
CA TYR A 123 -7.45 20.92 -0.31
C TYR A 123 -8.85 21.24 -0.83
N ARG A 124 -9.08 22.49 -1.19
CA ARG A 124 -10.37 22.94 -1.74
C ARG A 124 -10.50 22.52 -3.21
N VAL A 125 -11.57 21.81 -3.55
CA VAL A 125 -11.96 21.53 -4.94
C VAL A 125 -12.39 22.85 -5.59
N PRO A 126 -11.95 23.17 -6.81
CA PRO A 126 -12.43 24.37 -7.52
C PRO A 126 -13.95 24.38 -7.67
N ASP A 127 -14.59 25.49 -7.26
CA ASP A 127 -16.04 25.65 -7.40
C ASP A 127 -16.48 25.53 -8.86
N GLY A 128 -17.63 24.89 -9.06
CA GLY A 128 -18.19 24.66 -10.38
C GLY A 128 -17.66 23.41 -11.10
N TYR A 129 -16.66 22.72 -10.53
CA TYR A 129 -16.21 21.44 -11.07
C TYR A 129 -17.32 20.39 -11.01
N THR A 130 -17.43 19.58 -12.05
CA THR A 130 -18.31 18.40 -12.11
C THR A 130 -17.57 17.23 -12.76
N LYS A 131 -18.02 16.02 -12.49
CA LYS A 131 -17.48 14.82 -13.11
C LYS A 131 -18.22 14.51 -14.41
N PRO A 132 -17.61 13.78 -15.37
CA PRO A 132 -18.29 13.31 -16.57
C PRO A 132 -19.58 12.55 -16.24
N GLY A 133 -20.67 12.91 -16.92
CA GLY A 133 -21.98 12.27 -16.74
C GLY A 133 -22.76 12.70 -15.48
N ARG A 134 -22.26 13.68 -14.73
CA ARG A 134 -22.95 14.26 -13.56
C ARG A 134 -23.43 15.68 -13.83
N THR A 135 -24.45 16.08 -13.09
CA THR A 135 -25.05 17.45 -13.17
C THR A 135 -24.71 18.30 -11.95
N ASP A 136 -24.46 17.68 -10.81
CA ASP A 136 -24.06 18.33 -9.58
C ASP A 136 -22.64 18.90 -9.72
N LYS A 137 -22.43 20.05 -9.10
CA LYS A 137 -21.19 20.81 -9.18
C LYS A 137 -20.61 21.00 -7.79
N ALA A 138 -19.28 20.90 -7.69
CA ALA A 138 -18.57 21.25 -6.50
C ALA A 138 -18.87 22.69 -6.08
N LYS A 139 -19.21 22.90 -4.81
CA LYS A 139 -19.36 24.19 -4.17
C LYS A 139 -18.94 24.02 -2.72
N ASP A 140 -17.98 24.82 -2.29
CA ASP A 140 -17.41 24.71 -0.94
C ASP A 140 -16.98 23.29 -0.55
N LEU A 141 -16.55 22.50 -1.54
CA LEU A 141 -16.21 21.09 -1.39
C LEU A 141 -14.70 20.93 -1.17
N ASP A 142 -14.33 20.11 -0.20
CA ASP A 142 -12.94 19.70 0.00
C ASP A 142 -12.65 18.37 -0.71
N ALA A 143 -11.41 18.21 -1.13
CA ALA A 143 -10.93 16.98 -1.74
C ALA A 143 -10.81 15.85 -0.74
N ILE A 144 -10.82 14.63 -1.25
CA ILE A 144 -10.61 13.39 -0.50
C ILE A 144 -9.25 12.82 -0.86
N MET A 145 -8.39 12.61 0.13
CA MET A 145 -7.08 11.96 -0.06
C MET A 145 -7.21 10.44 0.08
N HIS A 146 -8.05 9.83 -0.73
CA HIS A 146 -8.41 8.44 -0.54
C HIS A 146 -7.34 7.48 -1.05
N GLN A 147 -6.87 6.61 -0.14
CA GLN A 147 -6.13 5.36 -0.37
C GLN A 147 -4.88 5.41 -1.29
N ARG A 148 -4.26 6.56 -1.48
CA ARG A 148 -3.16 6.75 -2.42
C ARG A 148 -2.04 7.55 -1.79
N VAL A 149 -1.41 6.96 -0.78
CA VAL A 149 -0.24 7.53 -0.12
C VAL A 149 0.96 6.61 -0.30
N GLY A 150 2.15 7.16 -0.21
CA GLY A 150 3.37 6.40 -0.36
C GLY A 150 4.61 7.20 -0.01
N PHE A 151 5.76 6.52 -0.11
CA PHE A 151 7.09 7.09 0.03
C PHE A 151 7.98 6.69 -1.14
N TYR A 152 8.93 7.54 -1.45
CA TYR A 152 10.01 7.27 -2.36
C TYR A 152 11.32 7.87 -1.86
N VAL A 153 12.34 7.04 -1.68
CA VAL A 153 13.72 7.51 -1.47
C VAL A 153 14.41 7.57 -2.82
N SER A 154 14.73 8.78 -3.27
CA SER A 154 15.32 9.00 -4.58
C SER A 154 16.76 8.51 -4.66
N LYS A 155 17.29 8.36 -5.87
CA LYS A 155 18.70 8.00 -6.11
C LYS A 155 19.68 8.99 -5.50
N SER A 156 19.27 10.25 -5.31
CA SER A 156 20.04 11.28 -4.61
C SER A 156 19.86 11.26 -3.08
N GLY A 157 19.11 10.30 -2.55
CA GLY A 157 18.88 10.14 -1.11
C GLY A 157 17.86 11.09 -0.50
N ARG A 158 16.95 11.65 -1.28
CA ARG A 158 15.84 12.48 -0.80
C ARG A 158 14.62 11.63 -0.48
N LEU A 159 13.91 11.94 0.58
CA LEU A 159 12.64 11.31 0.91
C LEU A 159 11.48 12.13 0.34
N ILE A 160 10.74 11.55 -0.58
CA ILE A 160 9.56 12.14 -1.19
C ILE A 160 8.31 11.42 -0.66
N ALA A 161 7.40 12.16 -0.06
CA ALA A 161 6.07 11.68 0.26
C ALA A 161 5.13 11.88 -0.94
N MET A 162 4.24 10.92 -1.14
CA MET A 162 3.28 10.89 -2.25
C MET A 162 1.86 10.88 -1.71
N GLY A 163 0.97 11.64 -2.35
CA GLY A 163 -0.45 11.70 -2.01
C GLY A 163 -1.32 11.92 -3.24
N ASN A 164 -2.63 11.88 -3.05
CA ASN A 164 -3.61 12.09 -4.13
C ASN A 164 -4.82 12.85 -3.62
N TYR A 165 -5.22 13.88 -4.36
CA TYR A 165 -6.47 14.59 -4.13
C TYR A 165 -7.55 14.08 -5.08
N GLY A 166 -8.47 13.26 -4.55
CA GLY A 166 -9.66 12.79 -5.23
C GLY A 166 -10.84 13.76 -5.03
N VAL A 167 -11.93 13.51 -5.73
CA VAL A 167 -13.18 14.25 -5.59
C VAL A 167 -14.33 13.27 -5.41
N ALA A 168 -15.19 13.53 -4.43
CA ALA A 168 -16.50 12.90 -4.32
C ALA A 168 -17.55 14.01 -4.20
N LEU A 169 -18.42 14.12 -5.20
CA LEU A 169 -19.45 15.18 -5.27
C LEU A 169 -20.58 14.93 -4.27
N ASP A 170 -20.79 13.68 -3.89
CA ASP A 170 -21.71 13.26 -2.81
C ASP A 170 -21.21 11.98 -2.11
N LYS A 171 -21.96 11.51 -1.11
CA LYS A 171 -21.63 10.33 -0.31
C LYS A 171 -21.59 8.99 -1.06
N LYS A 172 -22.13 8.94 -2.27
CA LYS A 172 -22.18 7.74 -3.12
C LYS A 172 -21.16 7.79 -4.24
N ASP A 173 -20.53 8.94 -4.43
CA ASP A 173 -19.55 9.16 -5.46
C ASP A 173 -18.20 8.52 -5.09
N ASP A 174 -17.52 7.93 -6.07
CA ASP A 174 -16.24 7.27 -5.88
C ASP A 174 -15.08 8.26 -6.11
N PRO A 175 -14.28 8.62 -5.09
CA PRO A 175 -13.12 9.49 -5.29
C PRO A 175 -11.97 8.83 -6.06
N ASN A 176 -12.07 7.53 -6.35
CA ASN A 176 -11.05 6.76 -7.06
C ASN A 176 -11.38 6.50 -8.53
N ASP A 177 -12.33 7.21 -9.10
CA ASP A 177 -12.83 6.99 -10.46
C ASP A 177 -11.96 7.63 -11.56
N GLY A 178 -10.81 8.22 -11.22
CA GLY A 178 -9.93 8.93 -12.14
C GLY A 178 -10.32 10.37 -12.46
N ASN A 179 -11.39 10.85 -11.86
CA ASN A 179 -11.88 12.23 -12.03
C ASN A 179 -11.56 13.12 -10.82
N GLY A 180 -10.58 12.71 -9.99
CA GLY A 180 -10.02 13.57 -8.95
C GLY A 180 -9.12 14.66 -9.50
N ILE A 181 -8.51 15.43 -8.61
CA ILE A 181 -7.67 16.57 -9.02
C ILE A 181 -6.33 16.08 -9.55
N GLY A 182 -5.65 15.20 -8.82
CA GLY A 182 -4.39 14.66 -9.25
C GLY A 182 -3.49 14.20 -8.11
N ARG A 183 -2.27 13.79 -8.49
CA ARG A 183 -1.26 13.29 -7.57
C ARG A 183 -0.31 14.39 -7.15
N VAL A 184 -0.01 14.41 -5.86
CA VAL A 184 0.88 15.40 -5.24
C VAL A 184 2.08 14.73 -4.60
N VAL A 185 3.14 15.50 -4.48
CA VAL A 185 4.39 15.12 -3.82
C VAL A 185 4.88 16.24 -2.92
N ARG A 186 5.62 15.84 -1.88
CA ARG A 186 6.27 16.75 -0.95
C ARG A 186 7.56 16.13 -0.45
N GLU A 187 8.65 16.89 -0.43
CA GLU A 187 9.89 16.43 0.17
C GLU A 187 9.83 16.54 1.69
N ILE A 188 10.29 15.49 2.37
CA ILE A 188 10.60 15.48 3.79
C ILE A 188 12.12 15.64 3.90
N LYS A 189 12.58 16.70 4.57
CA LYS A 189 14.00 16.98 4.69
C LYS A 189 14.62 16.29 5.91
N LYS A 190 15.96 16.19 5.91
CA LYS A 190 16.71 15.53 7.00
C LYS A 190 16.52 16.21 8.37
N ASP A 191 16.22 17.49 8.40
CA ASP A 191 15.92 18.26 9.62
C ASP A 191 14.48 18.13 10.09
N GLY A 192 13.66 17.31 9.40
CA GLY A 192 12.24 17.10 9.68
C GLY A 192 11.32 18.16 9.08
N SER A 193 11.85 19.22 8.47
CA SER A 193 11.04 20.22 7.78
C SER A 193 10.50 19.69 6.45
N PHE A 194 9.46 20.36 5.94
CA PHE A 194 8.81 19.97 4.69
C PHE A 194 9.10 20.98 3.57
N GLY A 195 9.33 20.46 2.38
CA GLY A 195 9.33 21.26 1.16
C GLY A 195 7.92 21.74 0.77
N PRO A 196 7.79 22.56 -0.27
CA PRO A 196 6.50 22.89 -0.86
C PRO A 196 5.80 21.66 -1.44
N ILE A 197 4.46 21.73 -1.54
CA ILE A 197 3.66 20.71 -2.22
C ILE A 197 3.62 21.03 -3.71
N TYR A 198 3.77 20.00 -4.53
CA TYR A 198 3.68 20.08 -5.98
C TYR A 198 2.74 19.02 -6.52
N PHE A 199 1.97 19.36 -7.57
CA PHE A 199 1.37 18.33 -8.40
C PHE A 199 2.47 17.67 -9.24
N ILE A 200 2.43 16.33 -9.27
CA ILE A 200 3.29 15.53 -10.14
C ILE A 200 2.51 15.02 -11.36
N TYR A 201 1.21 14.93 -11.21
CA TYR A 201 0.28 14.53 -12.25
C TYR A 201 -1.09 15.17 -12.02
N TYR A 202 -1.67 15.71 -13.08
CA TYR A 202 -3.05 16.22 -13.09
C TYR A 202 -3.97 15.25 -13.82
N ASN A 203 -5.16 15.03 -13.29
CA ASN A 203 -6.24 14.40 -14.05
C ASN A 203 -6.82 15.38 -15.09
N HIS A 204 -7.55 14.86 -16.08
CA HIS A 204 -7.84 15.59 -17.33
C HIS A 204 -8.56 16.94 -17.21
N ALA A 205 -9.33 17.18 -16.15
CA ALA A 205 -10.03 18.45 -15.96
C ALA A 205 -9.16 19.52 -15.25
N PHE A 206 -7.98 19.15 -14.78
CA PHE A 206 -7.14 19.97 -13.91
C PHE A 206 -5.78 20.29 -14.53
N ASN A 207 -5.24 21.41 -14.16
CA ASN A 207 -3.93 21.92 -14.59
C ASN A 207 -3.48 23.07 -13.69
N GLU A 208 -2.32 23.66 -13.97
CA GLU A 208 -1.76 24.78 -13.17
C GLU A 208 -2.65 26.04 -13.14
N LYS A 209 -3.63 26.20 -14.05
CA LYS A 209 -4.48 27.40 -14.09
C LYS A 209 -5.66 27.32 -13.13
N ASN A 210 -6.09 26.09 -12.78
CA ASN A 210 -7.25 25.86 -11.92
C ASN A 210 -6.92 25.08 -10.63
N THR A 211 -5.63 25.03 -10.26
CA THR A 211 -5.15 24.42 -9.02
C THR A 211 -4.26 25.38 -8.25
N SER A 212 -4.16 25.23 -6.93
CA SER A 212 -3.40 26.13 -6.07
C SER A 212 -1.94 25.73 -5.84
N TYR A 213 -1.58 24.45 -6.10
CA TYR A 213 -0.17 24.03 -6.03
C TYR A 213 0.44 23.96 -7.43
N PRO A 214 1.72 24.37 -7.58
CA PRO A 214 2.39 24.34 -8.87
C PRO A 214 2.68 22.88 -9.33
N TYR A 215 2.94 22.73 -10.61
CA TYR A 215 3.48 21.49 -11.17
C TYR A 215 4.94 21.32 -10.78
N PHE A 216 5.40 20.11 -10.49
CA PHE A 216 6.74 19.84 -9.95
C PHE A 216 7.89 20.40 -10.80
N LYS A 217 7.71 20.50 -12.13
CA LYS A 217 8.70 21.10 -13.04
C LYS A 217 8.92 22.60 -12.84
N ARG A 218 8.06 23.27 -12.05
CA ARG A 218 8.23 24.66 -11.66
C ARG A 218 9.21 24.86 -10.50
N SER A 219 9.58 23.79 -9.82
CA SER A 219 10.59 23.84 -8.77
C SER A 219 11.92 24.32 -9.33
N LYS A 220 12.60 25.23 -8.59
CA LYS A 220 13.97 25.64 -8.90
C LYS A 220 15.01 24.60 -8.45
N ASP A 221 14.61 23.67 -7.59
CA ASP A 221 15.46 22.58 -7.12
C ASP A 221 15.47 21.44 -8.15
N LYS A 222 16.53 21.41 -8.96
CA LYS A 222 16.69 20.44 -10.06
C LYS A 222 16.77 19.00 -9.55
N GLU A 223 17.34 18.75 -8.38
CA GLU A 223 17.42 17.40 -7.81
C GLU A 223 16.06 16.92 -7.31
N PHE A 224 15.23 17.83 -6.78
CA PHE A 224 13.83 17.51 -6.48
C PHE A 224 13.05 17.15 -7.76
N VAL A 225 13.19 17.95 -8.81
CA VAL A 225 12.56 17.67 -10.11
C VAL A 225 12.98 16.32 -10.66
N LYS A 226 14.27 15.99 -10.54
CA LYS A 226 14.80 14.67 -10.94
C LYS A 226 14.21 13.54 -10.11
N ALA A 227 14.11 13.68 -8.79
CA ALA A 227 13.48 12.70 -7.91
C ALA A 227 12.00 12.45 -8.29
N CYS A 228 11.26 13.50 -8.62
CA CYS A 228 9.89 13.38 -9.12
C CYS A 228 9.83 12.64 -10.47
N GLN A 229 10.77 12.92 -11.38
CA GLN A 229 10.83 12.25 -12.67
C GLN A 229 11.16 10.74 -12.49
N GLU A 230 12.05 10.39 -11.54
CA GLU A 230 12.34 9.00 -11.19
C GLU A 230 11.07 8.22 -10.79
N ILE A 231 10.15 8.84 -10.04
CA ILE A 231 8.86 8.25 -9.69
C ILE A 231 8.01 8.01 -10.95
N LEU A 232 7.94 9.00 -11.84
CA LEU A 232 7.13 8.89 -13.07
C LEU A 232 7.70 7.87 -14.07
N ASP A 233 9.00 7.70 -14.11
CA ASP A 233 9.68 6.81 -15.05
C ASP A 233 9.65 5.34 -14.61
N ASN A 234 9.43 5.07 -13.31
CA ASN A 234 9.46 3.72 -12.79
C ASN A 234 8.04 3.24 -12.39
N PRO A 235 7.51 2.19 -13.05
CA PRO A 235 6.18 1.68 -12.78
C PRO A 235 6.00 1.20 -11.34
N ARG A 236 7.01 0.64 -10.70
CA ARG A 236 6.95 0.17 -9.30
C ARG A 236 6.59 1.30 -8.34
N TYR A 237 7.15 2.51 -8.55
CA TYR A 237 6.86 3.65 -7.69
C TYR A 237 5.51 4.28 -8.01
N ARG A 238 5.15 4.40 -9.28
CA ARG A 238 3.81 4.88 -9.68
C ARG A 238 2.70 4.01 -9.09
N MET A 239 2.91 2.70 -9.05
CA MET A 239 1.94 1.74 -8.55
C MET A 239 1.64 1.89 -7.05
N GLN A 240 2.51 2.50 -6.25
CA GLN A 240 2.22 2.78 -4.84
C GLN A 240 1.00 3.69 -4.66
N TRP A 241 0.68 4.55 -5.62
CA TRP A 241 -0.54 5.37 -5.60
C TRP A 241 -1.81 4.57 -5.92
N VAL A 242 -1.68 3.35 -6.45
CA VAL A 242 -2.83 2.58 -6.91
C VAL A 242 -3.34 1.68 -5.79
N GLU A 243 -4.24 2.18 -5.01
CA GLU A 243 -4.93 1.39 -3.99
C GLU A 243 -6.24 0.80 -4.52
N GLU A 244 -6.97 1.56 -5.33
CA GLU A 244 -8.15 1.13 -6.06
C GLU A 244 -7.92 1.33 -7.56
N ALA A 245 -8.52 0.47 -8.38
CA ALA A 245 -8.38 0.59 -9.82
C ALA A 245 -9.02 1.88 -10.31
N ASP A 246 -8.22 2.71 -10.93
CA ASP A 246 -8.66 3.90 -11.63
C ASP A 246 -8.72 3.62 -13.12
N ARG A 247 -9.91 3.37 -13.63
CA ARG A 247 -10.13 2.98 -15.04
C ARG A 247 -9.75 4.07 -16.04
N ASN A 248 -9.70 5.32 -15.58
CA ASN A 248 -9.46 6.48 -16.43
C ASN A 248 -8.07 7.05 -16.27
N ASP A 249 -7.19 6.39 -15.49
CA ASP A 249 -5.85 6.86 -15.27
C ASP A 249 -4.90 6.38 -16.36
N PRO A 250 -4.47 7.25 -17.27
CA PRO A 250 -3.59 6.85 -18.38
C PRO A 250 -2.17 6.49 -17.92
N LEU A 251 -1.74 6.91 -16.72
CA LEU A 251 -0.44 6.52 -16.16
C LEU A 251 -0.42 5.08 -15.70
N ILE A 252 -1.57 4.52 -15.36
CA ILE A 252 -1.67 3.22 -14.71
C ILE A 252 -2.84 2.46 -15.34
N PRO A 253 -2.63 1.90 -16.53
CA PRO A 253 -3.64 1.10 -17.21
C PRO A 253 -3.78 -0.24 -16.51
N LEU A 254 -4.61 -0.28 -15.46
CA LEU A 254 -4.90 -1.49 -14.72
C LEU A 254 -6.33 -1.97 -14.94
N HIS A 255 -6.50 -3.28 -14.89
CA HIS A 255 -7.81 -3.86 -14.72
C HIS A 255 -8.38 -3.48 -13.34
N LYS A 256 -9.70 -3.32 -13.28
CA LYS A 256 -10.44 -2.98 -12.06
C LYS A 256 -10.13 -3.88 -10.88
N GLU A 257 -9.78 -5.14 -11.15
CA GLU A 257 -9.49 -6.17 -10.15
C GLU A 257 -8.12 -6.00 -9.51
N TYR A 258 -7.17 -5.34 -10.18
CA TYR A 258 -5.78 -5.24 -9.73
C TYR A 258 -5.59 -4.04 -8.80
N LYS A 259 -5.99 -4.24 -7.53
CA LYS A 259 -6.01 -3.20 -6.50
C LYS A 259 -4.91 -3.42 -5.47
N ALA A 260 -4.39 -2.32 -4.94
CA ALA A 260 -3.47 -2.32 -3.80
C ALA A 260 -2.17 -3.10 -4.03
N TYR A 261 -1.46 -2.72 -5.05
CA TYR A 261 -0.20 -3.31 -5.47
C TYR A 261 0.88 -3.33 -4.36
N CYS A 262 1.60 -4.44 -4.27
CA CYS A 262 2.95 -4.51 -3.72
C CYS A 262 3.81 -5.45 -4.56
N ASP A 263 5.12 -5.34 -4.45
CA ASP A 263 6.06 -6.20 -5.16
C ASP A 263 7.28 -6.56 -4.34
N TYR A 264 7.98 -7.61 -4.76
CA TYR A 264 9.33 -7.95 -4.33
C TYR A 264 10.12 -8.56 -5.48
N THR A 265 11.46 -8.49 -5.38
CA THR A 265 12.38 -8.99 -6.39
C THR A 265 12.85 -10.40 -6.05
N LEU A 266 12.76 -11.33 -7.02
CA LEU A 266 13.34 -12.68 -6.94
C LEU A 266 14.86 -12.65 -7.15
N PRO A 267 15.59 -13.72 -6.79
CA PRO A 267 17.05 -13.77 -6.96
C PRO A 267 17.53 -13.63 -8.41
N ASP A 268 16.69 -13.99 -9.38
CA ASP A 268 16.95 -13.89 -10.82
C ASP A 268 16.61 -12.51 -11.41
N GLY A 269 16.11 -11.58 -10.58
CA GLY A 269 15.77 -10.21 -10.98
C GLY A 269 14.31 -10.03 -11.43
N ARG A 270 13.52 -11.09 -11.57
CA ARG A 270 12.09 -10.98 -11.85
C ARG A 270 11.36 -10.34 -10.68
N LEU A 271 10.27 -9.66 -10.97
CA LEU A 271 9.38 -9.10 -9.95
C LEU A 271 8.16 -10.00 -9.75
N VAL A 272 7.82 -10.25 -8.52
CA VAL A 272 6.52 -10.80 -8.12
C VAL A 272 5.62 -9.65 -7.69
N SER A 273 4.42 -9.56 -8.23
CA SER A 273 3.39 -8.65 -7.76
C SER A 273 2.31 -9.40 -6.99
N LEU A 274 1.78 -8.71 -5.99
CA LEU A 274 0.61 -9.14 -5.24
C LEU A 274 -0.41 -8.00 -5.19
N TRP A 275 -1.70 -8.35 -5.30
CA TRP A 275 -2.85 -7.46 -5.19
C TRP A 275 -3.88 -8.01 -4.20
N LYS A 276 -4.92 -7.26 -3.90
CA LYS A 276 -6.07 -7.75 -3.11
C LYS A 276 -6.57 -9.08 -3.66
N HIS A 277 -7.17 -9.88 -2.80
CA HIS A 277 -7.65 -11.24 -3.12
C HIS A 277 -6.54 -12.23 -3.48
N ALA A 278 -5.30 -11.95 -3.08
CA ALA A 278 -4.11 -12.72 -3.46
C ALA A 278 -3.95 -12.89 -4.98
N LEU A 279 -4.39 -11.92 -5.78
CA LEU A 279 -4.03 -11.89 -7.20
C LEU A 279 -2.53 -11.72 -7.33
N THR A 280 -1.92 -12.42 -8.28
CA THR A 280 -0.47 -12.45 -8.46
C THR A 280 -0.09 -12.53 -9.93
N SER A 281 1.07 -12.01 -10.24
CA SER A 281 1.74 -12.17 -11.54
C SER A 281 3.24 -11.93 -11.40
N ILE A 282 3.98 -12.25 -12.45
CA ILE A 282 5.43 -12.07 -12.54
C ILE A 282 5.74 -11.11 -13.70
N SER A 283 6.73 -10.24 -13.49
CA SER A 283 7.27 -9.35 -14.50
C SER A 283 8.75 -9.65 -14.73
N GLU A 284 9.16 -9.73 -15.99
CA GLU A 284 10.54 -9.92 -16.42
C GLU A 284 11.20 -8.59 -16.86
N ASP A 285 10.45 -7.50 -16.92
CA ASP A 285 10.85 -6.20 -17.46
C ASP A 285 10.77 -5.04 -16.46
N GLY A 286 10.92 -5.36 -15.17
CA GLY A 286 10.93 -4.35 -14.11
C GLY A 286 9.55 -3.74 -13.80
N GLY A 287 8.49 -4.46 -14.08
CA GLY A 287 7.11 -4.06 -13.78
C GLY A 287 6.41 -3.27 -14.89
N ASN A 288 7.02 -3.21 -16.09
CA ASN A 288 6.36 -2.58 -17.25
C ASN A 288 5.26 -3.47 -17.83
N THR A 289 5.48 -4.79 -17.85
CA THR A 289 4.46 -5.78 -18.23
C THR A 289 4.39 -6.91 -17.22
N TRP A 290 3.23 -7.57 -17.17
CA TRP A 290 2.95 -8.67 -16.24
C TRP A 290 2.46 -9.88 -17.01
N ALA A 291 2.96 -11.07 -16.64
CA ALA A 291 2.53 -12.34 -17.23
C ALA A 291 1.02 -12.52 -17.11
N GLN A 292 0.40 -13.00 -18.19
CA GLN A 292 -1.04 -13.20 -18.28
C GLN A 292 -1.39 -14.69 -18.32
N PRO A 293 -2.55 -15.08 -17.77
CA PRO A 293 -3.50 -14.25 -17.02
C PRO A 293 -2.97 -13.92 -15.62
N VAL A 294 -3.34 -12.74 -15.09
CA VAL A 294 -3.22 -12.48 -13.64
C VAL A 294 -4.28 -13.32 -12.95
N GLU A 295 -3.88 -14.12 -12.00
CA GLU A 295 -4.79 -15.03 -11.34
C GLU A 295 -4.55 -15.08 -9.83
N ARG A 296 -5.49 -15.67 -9.13
CA ARG A 296 -5.40 -15.85 -7.68
C ARG A 296 -4.30 -16.87 -7.37
N ALA A 297 -3.41 -16.55 -6.44
CA ALA A 297 -2.38 -17.45 -5.96
C ALA A 297 -3.05 -18.72 -5.39
N LYS A 298 -2.70 -19.87 -5.97
CA LYS A 298 -3.30 -21.15 -5.59
C LYS A 298 -3.01 -21.46 -4.11
N GLY A 299 -4.01 -21.87 -3.37
CA GLY A 299 -3.90 -22.20 -1.94
C GLY A 299 -3.94 -20.99 -1.00
N PHE A 300 -3.73 -19.76 -1.49
CA PHE A 300 -3.89 -18.58 -0.66
C PHE A 300 -5.36 -18.24 -0.43
N VAL A 301 -5.71 -18.03 0.84
CA VAL A 301 -6.97 -17.40 1.23
C VAL A 301 -6.64 -16.02 1.72
N ASN A 302 -7.15 -14.98 1.08
CA ASN A 302 -6.95 -13.60 1.46
C ASN A 302 -8.27 -12.83 1.36
N SER A 303 -8.53 -11.98 2.36
CA SER A 303 -9.68 -11.09 2.37
C SER A 303 -9.63 -10.06 1.21
N ASN A 304 -10.61 -9.18 1.15
CA ASN A 304 -10.57 -8.00 0.27
C ASN A 304 -9.66 -6.88 0.81
N ALA A 305 -8.88 -7.13 1.87
CA ALA A 305 -7.85 -6.22 2.36
C ALA A 305 -6.54 -6.39 1.58
N LYS A 306 -5.55 -5.55 1.90
CA LYS A 306 -4.24 -5.63 1.26
C LYS A 306 -3.45 -6.84 1.74
N ILE A 307 -2.57 -7.32 0.87
CA ILE A 307 -1.48 -8.22 1.16
C ILE A 307 -0.16 -7.46 1.01
N TRP A 308 0.80 -7.75 1.87
CA TRP A 308 2.16 -7.25 1.77
C TRP A 308 3.11 -8.40 1.52
N GLY A 309 4.05 -8.24 0.60
CA GLY A 309 5.11 -9.20 0.33
C GLY A 309 6.47 -8.52 0.30
N GLN A 310 7.50 -9.14 0.87
CA GLN A 310 8.86 -8.64 0.80
C GLN A 310 9.89 -9.76 1.00
N ARG A 311 11.12 -9.53 0.50
CA ARG A 311 12.29 -10.33 0.83
C ARG A 311 12.84 -9.89 2.20
N LEU A 312 13.15 -10.86 3.04
CA LEU A 312 13.70 -10.64 4.39
C LEU A 312 15.23 -10.59 4.37
N SER A 313 15.84 -10.11 5.46
CA SER A 313 17.29 -9.98 5.60
C SER A 313 18.05 -11.32 5.58
N ASP A 314 17.41 -12.40 5.99
CA ASP A 314 17.95 -13.76 5.93
C ASP A 314 17.83 -14.42 4.53
N GLY A 315 17.26 -13.69 3.57
CA GLY A 315 17.09 -14.13 2.19
C GLY A 315 15.79 -14.88 1.91
N THR A 316 14.98 -15.20 2.93
CA THR A 316 13.65 -15.76 2.77
C THR A 316 12.65 -14.67 2.34
N TYR A 317 11.42 -15.06 2.01
CA TYR A 317 10.34 -14.16 1.63
C TYR A 317 9.18 -14.30 2.60
N ALA A 318 8.51 -13.20 2.86
CA ALA A 318 7.32 -13.18 3.69
C ALA A 318 6.16 -12.49 2.97
N THR A 319 4.95 -13.04 3.18
CA THR A 319 3.71 -12.32 2.92
C THR A 319 2.97 -12.12 4.22
N VAL A 320 2.48 -10.89 4.46
CA VAL A 320 1.66 -10.54 5.63
C VAL A 320 0.28 -10.10 5.14
N TYR A 321 -0.78 -10.72 5.66
CA TYR A 321 -2.14 -10.54 5.13
C TYR A 321 -3.20 -11.05 6.10
N ASN A 322 -4.48 -10.94 5.72
CA ASN A 322 -5.60 -11.52 6.46
C ASN A 322 -6.04 -12.82 5.79
N PRO A 323 -5.71 -14.00 6.34
CA PRO A 323 -5.94 -15.30 5.70
C PRO A 323 -7.36 -15.84 5.91
N SER A 324 -8.35 -15.02 5.69
CA SER A 324 -9.78 -15.38 5.76
C SER A 324 -10.60 -14.45 4.86
N GLU A 325 -11.90 -14.63 4.79
CA GLU A 325 -12.83 -13.68 4.17
C GLU A 325 -13.00 -12.39 4.99
N PHE A 326 -12.67 -12.43 6.28
CA PHE A 326 -12.67 -11.27 7.18
C PHE A 326 -11.31 -10.55 7.15
N ARG A 327 -11.21 -9.42 7.87
CA ARG A 327 -9.96 -8.67 8.00
C ARG A 327 -9.24 -9.00 9.31
N TRP A 328 -9.26 -10.29 9.68
CA TRP A 328 -8.54 -10.90 10.79
C TRP A 328 -8.28 -12.38 10.52
N PRO A 329 -7.27 -12.97 11.22
CA PRO A 329 -6.17 -12.31 11.90
C PRO A 329 -5.25 -11.57 10.93
N LEU A 330 -4.24 -10.86 11.45
CA LEU A 330 -3.06 -10.52 10.68
C LEU A 330 -2.07 -11.68 10.83
N ALA A 331 -1.70 -12.30 9.72
CA ALA A 331 -0.83 -13.47 9.73
C ALA A 331 0.32 -13.32 8.74
N ILE A 332 1.36 -14.12 8.91
CA ILE A 332 2.54 -14.18 8.05
C ILE A 332 2.70 -15.58 7.46
N SER A 333 3.04 -15.63 6.18
CA SER A 333 3.43 -16.86 5.48
C SER A 333 4.84 -16.69 4.91
N LEU A 334 5.63 -17.75 4.93
CA LEU A 334 7.04 -17.74 4.55
C LEU A 334 7.31 -18.61 3.33
N SER A 335 8.30 -18.16 2.53
CA SER A 335 8.81 -18.86 1.36
C SER A 335 10.32 -18.78 1.30
N LYS A 336 10.97 -19.83 0.78
CA LYS A 336 12.42 -19.84 0.55
C LYS A 336 12.81 -19.26 -0.80
N ASP A 337 11.92 -19.32 -1.78
CA ASP A 337 12.16 -18.93 -3.18
C ASP A 337 11.32 -17.72 -3.63
N GLY A 338 10.37 -17.27 -2.81
CA GLY A 338 9.46 -16.19 -3.11
C GLY A 338 8.24 -16.62 -3.95
N LEU A 339 8.07 -17.90 -4.21
CA LEU A 339 6.95 -18.45 -5.00
C LEU A 339 6.14 -19.47 -4.20
N GLU A 340 6.79 -20.45 -3.59
CA GLU A 340 6.13 -21.45 -2.75
C GLU A 340 6.13 -21.02 -1.29
N TYR A 341 4.96 -20.73 -0.75
CA TYR A 341 4.71 -20.40 0.65
C TYR A 341 4.22 -21.60 1.41
N THR A 342 4.84 -21.91 2.57
CA THR A 342 4.65 -23.20 3.25
C THR A 342 4.17 -23.08 4.69
N THR A 343 4.16 -21.88 5.27
CA THR A 343 3.78 -21.67 6.67
C THR A 343 2.68 -20.61 6.79
N LEU A 344 1.93 -20.65 7.89
CA LEU A 344 0.97 -19.60 8.23
C LEU A 344 0.97 -19.41 9.74
N ASN A 345 1.44 -18.25 10.21
CA ASN A 345 1.61 -17.97 11.62
C ASN A 345 0.96 -16.64 12.01
N LEU A 346 0.53 -16.54 13.27
CA LEU A 346 -0.13 -15.38 13.81
C LEU A 346 0.86 -14.22 14.03
N VAL A 347 0.51 -13.05 13.52
CA VAL A 347 1.18 -11.77 13.84
C VAL A 347 0.35 -10.99 14.85
N HIS A 348 -0.94 -10.76 14.56
CA HIS A 348 -1.85 -10.01 15.45
C HIS A 348 -3.26 -10.55 15.35
N GLY A 349 -3.75 -11.14 16.44
CA GLY A 349 -5.09 -11.73 16.53
C GLY A 349 -6.05 -10.93 17.40
N GLU A 350 -5.55 -10.08 18.27
CA GLU A 350 -6.40 -9.26 19.12
C GLU A 350 -7.06 -8.13 18.34
N ILE A 351 -8.37 -8.00 18.48
CA ILE A 351 -9.13 -6.92 17.90
C ILE A 351 -9.62 -6.00 19.02
N THR A 352 -9.11 -4.78 19.04
CA THR A 352 -9.60 -3.76 19.97
C THR A 352 -11.06 -3.40 19.65
N PRO A 353 -11.89 -3.05 20.64
CA PRO A 353 -13.24 -2.57 20.37
C PRO A 353 -13.23 -1.34 19.44
N MET A 354 -14.09 -1.33 18.44
CA MET A 354 -14.36 -0.14 17.65
C MET A 354 -15.11 0.86 18.53
N ARG A 355 -14.53 2.03 18.74
CA ARG A 355 -15.09 3.07 19.61
C ARG A 355 -15.94 4.08 18.85
N TYR A 356 -15.67 4.26 17.58
CA TYR A 356 -16.32 5.25 16.73
C TYR A 356 -16.84 4.59 15.45
N GLY A 357 -18.16 4.58 15.30
CA GLY A 357 -18.79 4.11 14.05
C GLY A 357 -18.50 5.04 12.86
N GLY A 358 -18.68 4.53 11.67
CA GLY A 358 -18.53 5.27 10.42
C GLY A 358 -18.74 4.39 9.19
N ASN A 359 -19.01 5.01 8.04
CA ASN A 359 -19.18 4.30 6.77
C ASN A 359 -17.89 3.58 6.38
N TYR A 360 -18.03 2.36 5.87
CA TYR A 360 -16.96 1.48 5.44
C TYR A 360 -15.93 1.13 6.52
N LYS A 361 -16.18 1.43 7.77
CA LYS A 361 -15.39 0.86 8.86
C LYS A 361 -15.64 -0.63 8.99
N SER A 362 -14.60 -1.38 9.29
CA SER A 362 -14.62 -2.83 9.48
C SER A 362 -13.64 -3.21 10.58
N PHE A 363 -13.93 -4.28 11.30
CA PHE A 363 -13.09 -4.80 12.37
C PHE A 363 -11.78 -5.40 11.83
N GLY A 364 -10.77 -5.40 12.66
CA GLY A 364 -9.53 -6.13 12.50
C GLY A 364 -8.31 -5.30 12.08
N PRO A 365 -7.11 -5.92 12.18
CA PRO A 365 -5.83 -5.37 11.72
C PRO A 365 -5.74 -5.50 10.20
N GLN A 366 -5.87 -4.41 9.47
CA GLN A 366 -6.12 -4.44 8.04
C GLN A 366 -5.30 -3.44 7.26
N TYR A 367 -5.14 -3.69 5.95
CA TYR A 367 -4.42 -2.86 5.00
C TYR A 367 -2.94 -2.73 5.37
N VAL A 368 -2.34 -3.88 5.62
CA VAL A 368 -0.93 -4.00 6.00
C VAL A 368 0.00 -3.50 4.89
N ARG A 369 1.03 -2.77 5.30
CA ARG A 369 2.16 -2.33 4.47
C ARG A 369 3.47 -2.43 5.25
N GLY A 370 4.52 -2.88 4.59
CA GLY A 370 5.89 -2.82 5.08
C GLY A 370 6.67 -1.66 4.45
N ILE A 371 8.00 -1.81 4.45
CA ILE A 371 8.90 -0.85 3.81
C ILE A 371 9.15 -1.33 2.38
N GLN A 372 8.70 -0.53 1.40
CA GLN A 372 8.92 -0.83 -0.03
C GLN A 372 10.41 -0.95 -0.33
N GLU A 373 10.80 -1.92 -1.13
CA GLU A 373 12.18 -2.08 -1.60
C GLU A 373 12.71 -0.76 -2.19
N GLY A 374 13.85 -0.29 -1.70
CA GLY A 374 14.43 1.02 -2.02
C GLY A 374 14.08 2.14 -1.04
N ASN A 375 13.10 1.97 -0.15
CA ASN A 375 12.74 2.96 0.87
C ASN A 375 13.43 2.74 2.23
N GLY A 376 14.61 2.11 2.19
CA GLY A 376 15.48 1.89 3.34
C GLY A 376 15.31 0.53 4.01
N THR A 377 16.24 0.24 4.92
CA THR A 377 16.26 -1.00 5.71
C THR A 377 16.57 -0.64 7.16
N PRO A 378 15.73 -1.03 8.11
CA PRO A 378 16.02 -0.87 9.53
C PRO A 378 17.29 -1.61 9.92
N PRO A 379 18.09 -1.10 10.91
CA PRO A 379 19.40 -1.65 11.24
C PRO A 379 19.36 -3.02 11.92
N ASP A 380 18.21 -3.39 12.49
CA ASP A 380 17.99 -4.72 13.08
C ASP A 380 17.83 -5.81 12.02
N GLY A 381 17.50 -5.42 10.78
CA GLY A 381 17.21 -6.37 9.70
C GLY A 381 15.86 -7.08 9.85
N ASP A 382 15.04 -6.70 10.79
CA ASP A 382 13.75 -7.29 11.09
C ASP A 382 12.66 -6.79 10.14
N LEU A 383 11.54 -7.49 10.11
CA LEU A 383 10.37 -7.10 9.32
C LEU A 383 9.49 -6.16 10.15
N TRP A 384 9.29 -4.96 9.63
CA TRP A 384 8.40 -3.96 10.19
C TRP A 384 7.22 -3.73 9.26
N VAL A 385 6.01 -3.82 9.80
CA VAL A 385 4.77 -3.58 9.05
C VAL A 385 3.85 -2.65 9.82
N THR A 386 3.08 -1.85 9.10
CA THR A 386 2.05 -0.96 9.65
C THR A 386 0.68 -1.33 9.10
N TYR A 387 -0.36 -1.07 9.86
CA TYR A 387 -1.76 -1.30 9.50
C TYR A 387 -2.69 -0.47 10.37
N SER A 388 -3.96 -0.39 9.99
CA SER A 388 -4.98 0.18 10.87
C SER A 388 -5.76 -0.92 11.57
N MET A 389 -6.07 -0.69 12.85
CA MET A 389 -7.05 -1.49 13.58
C MET A 389 -8.42 -0.82 13.46
N ASN A 390 -9.41 -1.54 12.91
CA ASN A 390 -10.79 -1.07 12.72
C ASN A 390 -10.93 0.19 11.84
N LYS A 391 -9.92 0.53 11.03
CA LYS A 391 -9.80 1.83 10.34
C LYS A 391 -9.89 3.02 11.31
N GLU A 392 -9.37 2.85 12.51
CA GLU A 392 -9.48 3.82 13.61
C GLU A 392 -8.12 4.16 14.19
N ASP A 393 -7.39 3.17 14.68
CA ASP A 393 -6.08 3.31 15.30
C ASP A 393 -4.97 2.82 14.39
N MET A 394 -3.79 3.45 14.46
CA MET A 394 -2.63 3.02 13.70
C MET A 394 -1.73 2.15 14.57
N TRP A 395 -1.27 1.05 13.96
CA TRP A 395 -0.43 0.04 14.61
C TRP A 395 0.80 -0.27 13.75
N VAL A 396 1.84 -0.72 14.45
CA VAL A 396 3.06 -1.26 13.84
C VAL A 396 3.33 -2.61 14.49
N SER A 397 3.73 -3.60 13.69
CA SER A 397 4.28 -4.86 14.20
C SER A 397 5.75 -4.95 13.87
N HIS A 398 6.56 -5.28 14.88
CA HIS A 398 7.95 -5.67 14.78
C HIS A 398 7.99 -7.20 14.78
N ILE A 399 8.52 -7.78 13.72
CA ILE A 399 8.59 -9.22 13.51
C ILE A 399 10.05 -9.61 13.36
N PRO A 400 10.64 -10.32 14.36
CA PRO A 400 12.06 -10.73 14.31
C PRO A 400 12.36 -11.63 13.10
N VAL A 401 13.55 -11.45 12.52
CA VAL A 401 14.07 -12.29 11.43
C VAL A 401 15.34 -13.01 11.93
N PRO A 402 15.46 -14.35 11.80
CA PRO A 402 14.53 -15.24 11.11
C PRO A 402 13.19 -15.43 11.86
N VAL A 403 12.11 -15.47 11.08
CA VAL A 403 10.76 -15.65 11.62
C VAL A 403 10.63 -17.07 12.17
N ARG A 404 10.20 -17.20 13.43
CA ARG A 404 9.95 -18.47 14.10
C ARG A 404 8.56 -18.45 14.72
N ALA A 405 7.86 -19.58 14.67
CA ALA A 405 6.59 -19.76 15.37
C ALA A 405 6.77 -20.63 16.60
N HIS A 406 5.89 -20.48 17.59
CA HIS A 406 5.77 -21.45 18.65
C HIS A 406 5.33 -22.80 18.05
N ALA A 407 5.84 -23.90 18.58
CA ALA A 407 5.32 -25.22 18.25
C ALA A 407 3.83 -25.26 18.65
N SER A 408 2.98 -25.85 17.81
CA SER A 408 1.59 -26.07 18.19
C SER A 408 1.56 -27.10 19.34
N GLU A 409 0.86 -26.78 20.42
CA GLU A 409 0.68 -27.72 21.55
C GLU A 409 -0.10 -28.98 21.17
N HIS A 410 -0.62 -29.06 19.95
CA HIS A 410 -1.42 -30.16 19.43
C HIS A 410 -0.66 -31.16 18.53
N ALA A 411 0.66 -31.04 18.43
CA ALA A 411 1.46 -31.92 17.56
C ALA A 411 1.79 -33.30 18.19
N ASP A 412 1.46 -33.54 19.46
CA ASP A 412 1.86 -34.73 20.20
C ASP A 412 0.70 -35.67 20.56
N ASP A 413 -0.51 -35.51 20.04
CA ASP A 413 -1.67 -36.34 20.36
C ASP A 413 -2.11 -37.30 19.20
N ASP A 414 -1.20 -37.68 18.30
CA ASP A 414 -1.44 -38.75 17.30
C ASP A 414 -0.52 -39.98 17.53
#